data_fc75134b0c6e069ca0ed6641f537846f
#
_entry.id   fc75134b0c6e069ca0ed6641f537846f
#
_cell.length_a   1.000
_cell.length_b   1.000
_cell.length_c   1.000
_cell.angle_alpha   90.00
_cell.angle_beta   90.00
_cell.angle_gamma   90.00
#
_symmetry.space_group_name_H-M   'P 1'
#
loop_
_entity.id
_entity.type
_entity.pdbx_description
1 polymer ?
#
loop_
_entity_poly.entity_id
_entity_poly.type
_entity_poly.pdbx_seq_one_letter_code
_entity_poly.pdbx_strand_id
1 'polypeptide(L)'
;QGFTVGPWSQSTIDVDAFVTTSFASVVVEIDGGRGYVEQIANHPAGDSVAACASETSNEWYLADGFTAGGSIETLILTNPYDDLVLTDLAFATESGSSQPNAFQGFPVPAKSVKVIAIAELGNRDEPIIAASITTRGGRLVVGRAQHFTGGGRRGYDVSLAASALRDQW
;
A
#
# COMPACT_ATOMS: atom_id res chain seq x y z
N GLN A 1 -0.86 -22.19 -3.66
CA GLN A 1 -2.00 -22.96 -4.14
C GLN A 1 -2.30 -22.57 -5.59
N GLY A 2 -2.53 -23.56 -6.48
CA GLY A 2 -2.90 -23.32 -7.88
C GLY A 2 -4.40 -23.55 -8.09
N PHE A 3 -4.99 -22.79 -8.98
CA PHE A 3 -6.36 -22.97 -9.47
C PHE A 3 -6.44 -22.53 -10.94
N THR A 4 -7.44 -23.01 -11.65
CA THR A 4 -7.62 -22.69 -13.06
C THR A 4 -8.81 -21.75 -13.23
N VAL A 5 -8.60 -20.66 -13.96
CA VAL A 5 -9.66 -19.73 -14.37
C VAL A 5 -9.93 -19.94 -15.85
N GLY A 6 -11.17 -20.26 -16.22
CA GLY A 6 -11.55 -20.47 -17.61
C GLY A 6 -11.59 -19.17 -18.42
N PRO A 7 -11.66 -19.27 -19.76
CA PRO A 7 -11.82 -18.09 -20.61
C PRO A 7 -13.09 -17.30 -20.26
N TRP A 8 -12.98 -15.99 -20.22
CA TRP A 8 -14.11 -15.06 -19.94
C TRP A 8 -14.82 -15.33 -18.61
N SER A 9 -14.07 -15.86 -17.63
CA SER A 9 -14.56 -16.11 -16.28
C SER A 9 -13.73 -15.40 -15.23
N GLN A 10 -14.29 -15.30 -14.03
CA GLN A 10 -13.60 -14.76 -12.86
C GLN A 10 -13.66 -15.76 -11.70
N SER A 11 -12.70 -15.66 -10.81
CA SER A 11 -12.66 -16.40 -9.55
C SER A 11 -12.30 -15.45 -8.42
N THR A 12 -12.98 -15.58 -7.30
CA THR A 12 -12.65 -14.84 -6.08
C THR A 12 -11.94 -15.76 -5.11
N ILE A 13 -10.86 -15.28 -4.52
CA ILE A 13 -10.08 -15.98 -3.50
C ILE A 13 -10.25 -15.23 -2.20
N ASP A 14 -10.75 -15.92 -1.20
CA ASP A 14 -10.82 -15.39 0.17
C ASP A 14 -9.44 -15.56 0.83
N VAL A 15 -8.75 -14.47 1.05
CA VAL A 15 -7.40 -14.46 1.66
C VAL A 15 -7.45 -14.84 3.13
N ASP A 16 -8.52 -14.51 3.85
CA ASP A 16 -8.69 -14.82 5.27
C ASP A 16 -8.77 -16.34 5.54
N ALA A 17 -9.11 -17.13 4.50
CA ALA A 17 -9.04 -18.58 4.58
C ALA A 17 -7.62 -19.15 4.70
N PHE A 18 -6.59 -18.35 4.40
CA PHE A 18 -5.18 -18.77 4.39
C PHE A 18 -4.34 -18.10 5.48
N VAL A 19 -4.69 -16.89 5.88
CA VAL A 19 -3.94 -16.12 6.86
C VAL A 19 -4.86 -15.22 7.68
N THR A 20 -4.67 -15.20 8.99
CA THR A 20 -5.40 -14.30 9.89
C THR A 20 -4.47 -13.15 10.29
N THR A 21 -4.65 -12.01 9.67
CA THR A 21 -3.87 -10.79 9.94
C THR A 21 -4.67 -9.55 9.53
N SER A 22 -4.34 -8.40 10.10
CA SER A 22 -4.97 -7.14 9.71
C SER A 22 -4.61 -6.68 8.30
N PHE A 23 -3.44 -7.06 7.81
CA PHE A 23 -2.97 -6.74 6.46
C PHE A 23 -2.22 -7.94 5.89
N ALA A 24 -2.66 -8.42 4.75
CA ALA A 24 -2.02 -9.48 3.98
C ALA A 24 -1.57 -8.96 2.62
N SER A 25 -0.56 -9.58 2.06
CA SER A 25 -0.17 -9.38 0.67
C SER A 25 -0.16 -10.72 -0.04
N VAL A 26 -0.63 -10.71 -1.29
CA VAL A 26 -0.72 -11.91 -2.13
C VAL A 26 0.07 -11.67 -3.40
N VAL A 27 0.88 -12.64 -3.77
CA VAL A 27 1.53 -12.70 -5.08
C VAL A 27 0.73 -13.67 -5.95
N VAL A 28 0.26 -13.18 -7.09
CA VAL A 28 -0.48 -13.98 -8.06
C VAL A 28 0.40 -14.18 -9.30
N GLU A 29 0.74 -15.42 -9.57
CA GLU A 29 1.43 -15.81 -10.78
C GLU A 29 0.41 -16.33 -11.79
N ILE A 30 0.41 -15.79 -13.01
CA ILE A 30 -0.49 -16.18 -14.09
C ILE A 30 0.32 -16.97 -15.10
N ASP A 31 0.00 -18.27 -15.21
CA ASP A 31 0.58 -19.18 -16.19
C ASP A 31 -0.44 -19.43 -17.32
N GLY A 32 -0.05 -19.09 -18.53
CA GLY A 32 -0.89 -19.19 -19.72
C GLY A 32 -1.99 -18.13 -19.84
N GLY A 33 -2.12 -17.53 -20.99
CA GLY A 33 -3.16 -16.53 -21.27
C GLY A 33 -2.87 -15.14 -20.71
N ARG A 34 -3.95 -14.38 -20.51
CA ARG A 34 -3.92 -13.02 -19.92
C ARG A 34 -5.01 -12.93 -18.87
N GLY A 35 -4.69 -12.28 -17.75
CA GLY A 35 -5.61 -12.05 -16.65
C GLY A 35 -5.44 -10.65 -16.07
N TYR A 36 -6.43 -10.23 -15.32
CA TYR A 36 -6.40 -9.02 -14.50
C TYR A 36 -6.72 -9.40 -13.07
N VAL A 37 -6.03 -8.82 -12.12
CA VAL A 37 -6.19 -9.08 -10.70
C VAL A 37 -6.55 -7.80 -9.99
N GLU A 38 -7.62 -7.86 -9.20
CA GLU A 38 -8.06 -6.81 -8.30
C GLU A 38 -8.06 -7.33 -6.88
N GLN A 39 -7.88 -6.44 -5.93
CA GLN A 39 -8.12 -6.70 -4.52
C GLN A 39 -9.44 -6.05 -4.09
N ILE A 40 -10.19 -6.77 -3.28
CA ILE A 40 -11.39 -6.26 -2.61
C ILE A 40 -11.08 -6.26 -1.13
N ALA A 41 -11.17 -5.08 -0.50
CA ALA A 41 -11.05 -4.94 0.94
C ALA A 41 -12.43 -4.68 1.53
N ASN A 42 -12.89 -5.59 2.38
CA ASN A 42 -14.14 -5.44 3.11
C ASN A 42 -13.85 -4.77 4.46
N HIS A 43 -14.51 -3.66 4.74
CA HIS A 43 -14.32 -2.91 5.97
C HIS A 43 -15.67 -2.35 6.48
N PRO A 44 -15.89 -2.30 7.81
CA PRO A 44 -17.15 -1.77 8.37
C PRO A 44 -17.49 -0.33 7.93
N ALA A 45 -16.49 0.47 7.56
CA ALA A 45 -16.69 1.84 7.06
C ALA A 45 -16.97 1.91 5.56
N GLY A 46 -16.93 0.79 4.83
CA GLY A 46 -17.17 0.68 3.40
C GLY A 46 -16.15 -0.21 2.71
N ASP A 47 -16.59 -0.89 1.66
CA ASP A 47 -15.73 -1.75 0.85
C ASP A 47 -14.94 -0.91 -0.16
N SER A 48 -13.72 -1.33 -0.45
CA SER A 48 -12.87 -0.71 -1.46
C SER A 48 -12.35 -1.74 -2.45
N VAL A 49 -12.24 -1.35 -3.71
CA VAL A 49 -11.68 -2.17 -4.78
C VAL A 49 -10.49 -1.44 -5.40
N ALA A 50 -9.36 -2.10 -5.51
CA ALA A 50 -8.17 -1.54 -6.13
C ALA A 50 -7.48 -2.55 -7.06
N ALA A 51 -6.83 -2.02 -8.09
CA ALA A 51 -5.95 -2.81 -8.93
C ALA A 51 -4.75 -3.34 -8.14
N CYS A 52 -4.30 -4.54 -8.47
CA CYS A 52 -3.02 -5.06 -7.99
C CYS A 52 -1.85 -4.48 -8.81
N ALA A 53 -0.68 -4.38 -8.18
CA ALA A 53 0.54 -4.02 -8.90
C ALA A 53 0.90 -5.11 -9.91
N SER A 54 1.17 -4.74 -11.15
CA SER A 54 1.68 -5.64 -12.18
C SER A 54 3.21 -5.79 -12.14
N GLU A 55 3.88 -4.90 -11.42
CA GLU A 55 5.33 -4.88 -11.27
C GLU A 55 5.74 -4.29 -9.91
N THR A 56 6.97 -4.56 -9.52
CA THR A 56 7.61 -3.93 -8.37
C THR A 56 8.44 -2.72 -8.81
N SER A 57 8.65 -1.76 -7.91
CA SER A 57 9.49 -0.59 -8.19
C SER A 57 10.47 -0.32 -7.05
N ASN A 58 11.51 0.45 -7.34
CA ASN A 58 12.42 1.01 -6.36
C ASN A 58 12.00 2.42 -5.89
N GLU A 59 10.96 2.98 -6.50
CA GLU A 59 10.39 4.28 -6.15
C GLU A 59 8.87 4.20 -6.14
N TRP A 60 8.24 4.80 -5.13
CA TRP A 60 6.80 4.87 -4.97
C TRP A 60 6.38 6.22 -4.42
N TYR A 61 5.24 6.72 -4.90
CA TYR A 61 4.70 8.02 -4.55
C TYR A 61 3.22 7.91 -4.21
N LEU A 62 2.83 8.55 -3.12
CA LEU A 62 1.46 8.65 -2.65
C LEU A 62 1.13 10.12 -2.43
N ALA A 63 0.04 10.57 -3.00
CA ALA A 63 -0.51 11.89 -2.80
C ALA A 63 -1.81 11.81 -2.00
N ASP A 64 -2.26 12.96 -1.48
CA ASP A 64 -3.58 13.14 -0.84
C ASP A 64 -3.88 12.15 0.31
N GLY A 65 -2.88 11.82 1.11
CA GLY A 65 -3.08 11.15 2.39
C GLY A 65 -3.75 12.10 3.39
N PHE A 66 -4.45 11.52 4.40
CA PHE A 66 -5.29 12.30 5.30
C PHE A 66 -5.29 11.70 6.71
N THR A 67 -4.87 12.47 7.71
CA THR A 67 -4.90 12.04 9.12
C THR A 67 -5.72 12.98 10.02
N ALA A 68 -6.35 14.01 9.47
CA ALA A 68 -7.15 14.94 10.23
C ALA A 68 -8.44 14.31 10.79
N GLY A 69 -8.88 14.82 11.94
CA GLY A 69 -10.12 14.38 12.58
C GLY A 69 -10.11 12.92 13.04
N GLY A 70 -8.95 12.38 13.40
CA GLY A 70 -8.78 11.00 13.83
C GLY A 70 -8.75 9.97 12.70
N SER A 71 -8.67 10.41 11.45
CA SER A 71 -8.51 9.51 10.29
C SER A 71 -7.16 8.82 10.31
N ILE A 72 -7.10 7.60 9.80
CA ILE A 72 -5.92 6.75 9.85
C ILE A 72 -5.44 6.47 8.43
N GLU A 73 -4.22 6.88 8.14
CA GLU A 73 -3.49 6.48 6.94
C GLU A 73 -2.44 5.43 7.31
N THR A 74 -2.43 4.34 6.57
CA THR A 74 -1.52 3.22 6.77
C THR A 74 -0.81 2.92 5.46
N LEU A 75 0.52 2.95 5.48
CA LEU A 75 1.35 2.51 4.36
C LEU A 75 1.63 1.01 4.50
N ILE A 76 1.56 0.29 3.38
CA ILE A 76 1.76 -1.15 3.32
C ILE A 76 2.89 -1.41 2.34
N LEU A 77 4.06 -1.81 2.87
CA LEU A 77 5.26 -2.10 2.09
C LEU A 77 5.40 -3.62 1.98
N THR A 78 5.31 -4.13 0.76
CA THR A 78 5.39 -5.57 0.48
C THR A 78 6.71 -5.90 -0.22
N ASN A 79 7.49 -6.76 0.38
CA ASN A 79 8.68 -7.35 -0.23
C ASN A 79 8.38 -8.79 -0.70
N PRO A 80 8.16 -9.03 -2.01
CA PRO A 80 7.88 -10.37 -2.51
C PRO A 80 9.13 -11.22 -2.76
N TYR A 81 10.34 -10.69 -2.51
CA TYR A 81 11.62 -11.32 -2.83
C TYR A 81 12.27 -11.99 -1.62
N ASP A 82 13.31 -12.77 -1.87
CA ASP A 82 14.03 -13.53 -0.85
C ASP A 82 15.11 -12.71 -0.13
N ASP A 83 15.39 -11.48 -0.59
CA ASP A 83 16.39 -10.60 0.00
C ASP A 83 15.73 -9.48 0.82
N LEU A 84 16.43 -9.03 1.86
CA LEU A 84 16.07 -7.83 2.62
C LEU A 84 16.16 -6.59 1.74
N VAL A 85 15.15 -5.73 1.81
CA VAL A 85 15.16 -4.40 1.18
C VAL A 85 15.24 -3.31 2.25
N LEU A 86 16.14 -2.35 2.09
CA LEU A 86 16.22 -1.15 2.90
C LEU A 86 15.50 -0.01 2.17
N THR A 87 14.66 0.73 2.90
CA THR A 87 13.83 1.80 2.35
C THR A 87 14.07 3.12 3.07
N ASP A 88 13.94 4.20 2.33
CA ASP A 88 13.89 5.56 2.86
C ASP A 88 12.49 6.15 2.59
N LEU A 89 11.86 6.68 3.63
CA LEU A 89 10.56 7.33 3.52
C LEU A 89 10.70 8.82 3.79
N ALA A 90 10.06 9.62 2.95
CA ALA A 90 9.91 11.05 3.15
C ALA A 90 8.43 11.44 3.05
N PHE A 91 8.05 12.45 3.80
CA PHE A 91 6.68 12.96 3.87
C PHE A 91 6.67 14.46 3.57
N ALA A 92 5.62 14.92 2.91
CA ALA A 92 5.36 16.35 2.71
C ALA A 92 3.92 16.65 3.13
N THR A 93 3.77 17.76 3.86
CA THR A 93 2.50 18.29 4.34
C THR A 93 2.43 19.78 3.98
N GLU A 94 1.33 20.46 4.31
CA GLU A 94 1.26 21.93 4.17
C GLU A 94 2.34 22.67 4.97
N SER A 95 2.82 22.06 6.06
CA SER A 95 3.85 22.62 6.94
C SER A 95 5.29 22.44 6.41
N GLY A 96 5.47 21.65 5.35
CA GLY A 96 6.77 21.35 4.74
C GLY A 96 7.07 19.87 4.61
N SER A 97 8.31 19.55 4.27
CA SER A 97 8.79 18.17 4.09
C SER A 97 9.56 17.67 5.31
N SER A 98 9.49 16.37 5.56
CA SER A 98 10.21 15.69 6.62
C SER A 98 10.73 14.33 6.18
N GLN A 99 11.90 13.94 6.72
CA GLN A 99 12.51 12.63 6.55
C GLN A 99 12.87 12.09 7.94
N PRO A 100 11.92 11.44 8.64
CA PRO A 100 12.17 10.97 9.99
C PRO A 100 13.29 9.93 10.02
N ASN A 101 14.24 10.07 10.94
CA ASN A 101 15.39 9.17 11.04
C ASN A 101 15.00 7.70 11.20
N ALA A 102 13.89 7.40 11.86
CA ALA A 102 13.37 6.04 12.03
C ALA A 102 13.01 5.34 10.69
N PHE A 103 12.82 6.12 9.62
CA PHE A 103 12.48 5.62 8.29
C PHE A 103 13.58 5.86 7.26
N GLN A 104 14.79 6.09 7.72
CA GLN A 104 15.97 6.11 6.86
C GLN A 104 16.71 4.76 7.01
N GLY A 105 16.76 3.99 5.92
CA GLY A 105 17.23 2.61 5.94
C GLY A 105 16.27 1.66 6.68
N PHE A 106 14.97 1.94 6.64
CA PHE A 106 13.94 1.10 7.27
C PHE A 106 13.91 -0.29 6.61
N PRO A 107 14.05 -1.39 7.38
CA PRO A 107 14.16 -2.72 6.81
C PRO A 107 12.79 -3.31 6.48
N VAL A 108 12.64 -3.82 5.27
CA VAL A 108 11.53 -4.69 4.85
C VAL A 108 12.11 -6.09 4.60
N PRO A 109 11.95 -7.03 5.53
CA PRO A 109 12.51 -8.37 5.40
C PRO A 109 12.01 -9.12 4.17
N ALA A 110 12.73 -10.16 3.79
CA ALA A 110 12.33 -11.07 2.72
C ALA A 110 10.93 -11.64 2.95
N LYS A 111 10.14 -11.79 1.87
CA LYS A 111 8.79 -12.39 1.89
C LYS A 111 7.90 -11.83 2.99
N SER A 112 7.94 -10.52 3.20
CA SER A 112 7.21 -9.89 4.31
C SER A 112 6.42 -8.65 3.91
N VAL A 113 5.49 -8.30 4.78
CA VAL A 113 4.74 -7.05 4.74
C VAL A 113 5.14 -6.20 5.94
N LYS A 114 5.43 -4.93 5.72
CA LYS A 114 5.58 -3.92 6.76
C LYS A 114 4.44 -2.92 6.67
N VAL A 115 3.83 -2.68 7.81
CA VAL A 115 2.69 -1.77 7.98
C VAL A 115 3.14 -0.58 8.82
N ILE A 116 2.90 0.62 8.31
CA ILE A 116 3.31 1.88 8.95
C ILE A 116 2.08 2.77 9.07
N ALA A 117 1.56 2.93 10.28
CA ALA A 117 0.50 3.89 10.56
C ALA A 117 1.10 5.30 10.65
N ILE A 118 0.70 6.19 9.75
CA ILE A 118 1.26 7.55 9.68
C ILE A 118 0.98 8.35 10.95
N ALA A 119 -0.17 8.16 11.59
CA ALA A 119 -0.49 8.84 12.84
C ALA A 119 0.49 8.52 14.00
N GLU A 120 1.13 7.33 13.99
CA GLU A 120 2.11 6.93 14.99
C GLU A 120 3.44 7.70 14.86
N LEU A 121 3.63 8.41 13.75
CA LEU A 121 4.82 9.22 13.47
C LEU A 121 4.78 10.61 14.14
N GLY A 122 3.90 10.80 15.11
CA GLY A 122 3.75 12.00 15.92
C GLY A 122 2.57 12.86 15.49
N ASN A 123 1.50 12.84 16.25
CA ASN A 123 0.32 13.72 16.27
C ASN A 123 0.03 14.47 14.96
N ARG A 124 -0.17 13.72 13.90
CA ARG A 124 -0.36 14.33 12.60
C ARG A 124 -1.85 14.43 12.31
N ASP A 125 -2.42 15.52 12.70
CA ASP A 125 -3.77 15.95 12.29
C ASP A 125 -3.66 16.73 10.98
N GLU A 126 -3.11 16.07 9.94
CA GLU A 126 -2.79 16.70 8.67
C GLU A 126 -3.92 16.48 7.66
N PRO A 127 -4.42 17.55 7.04
CA PRO A 127 -5.45 17.45 6.01
C PRO A 127 -4.90 16.96 4.66
N ILE A 128 -3.59 17.05 4.45
CA ILE A 128 -2.91 16.59 3.24
C ILE A 128 -1.52 16.06 3.61
N ILE A 129 -1.25 14.81 3.24
CA ILE A 129 0.07 14.20 3.35
C ILE A 129 0.44 13.57 2.02
N ALA A 130 1.61 13.88 1.51
CA ALA A 130 2.24 13.12 0.45
C ALA A 130 3.37 12.27 1.04
N ALA A 131 3.57 11.08 0.49
CA ALA A 131 4.67 10.21 0.87
C ALA A 131 5.48 9.80 -0.37
N SER A 132 6.80 9.74 -0.22
CA SER A 132 7.68 9.10 -1.18
C SER A 132 8.48 8.01 -0.48
N ILE A 133 8.59 6.86 -1.13
CA ILE A 133 9.31 5.70 -0.65
C ILE A 133 10.34 5.31 -1.71
N THR A 134 11.61 5.27 -1.32
CA THR A 134 12.70 4.83 -2.19
C THR A 134 13.44 3.67 -1.56
N THR A 135 14.00 2.77 -2.39
CA THR A 135 14.80 1.64 -1.90
C THR A 135 16.28 1.89 -2.13
N ARG A 136 17.13 1.48 -1.18
CA ARG A 136 18.61 1.50 -1.32
C ARG A 136 19.15 0.27 -2.04
N GLY A 137 18.29 -0.45 -2.73
CA GLY A 137 18.55 -1.69 -3.45
C GLY A 137 17.34 -2.60 -3.33
N GLY A 138 17.10 -3.43 -4.34
CA GLY A 138 15.88 -4.24 -4.43
C GLY A 138 14.66 -3.41 -4.87
N ARG A 139 13.51 -4.05 -4.81
CA ARG A 139 12.22 -3.50 -5.26
C ARG A 139 11.12 -3.95 -4.32
N LEU A 140 10.08 -3.16 -4.20
CA LEU A 140 8.91 -3.42 -3.38
C LEU A 140 7.63 -3.23 -4.18
N VAL A 141 6.51 -3.53 -3.55
CA VAL A 141 5.18 -2.95 -3.86
C VAL A 141 4.75 -2.11 -2.67
N VAL A 142 4.21 -0.94 -2.93
CA VAL A 142 3.68 -0.05 -1.90
C VAL A 142 2.22 0.26 -2.17
N GLY A 143 1.40 0.08 -1.15
CA GLY A 143 -0.01 0.47 -1.13
C GLY A 143 -0.35 1.30 0.09
N ARG A 144 -1.55 1.80 0.11
CA ARG A 144 -2.13 2.56 1.20
C ARG A 144 -3.50 2.02 1.57
N ALA A 145 -3.79 1.95 2.88
CA ALA A 145 -5.14 1.85 3.41
C ALA A 145 -5.47 3.16 4.13
N GLN A 146 -6.59 3.77 3.80
CA GLN A 146 -7.05 5.03 4.34
C GLN A 146 -8.42 4.85 5.00
N HIS A 147 -8.51 5.03 6.31
CA HIS A 147 -9.77 5.04 7.05
C HIS A 147 -10.12 6.47 7.43
N PHE A 148 -11.14 7.00 6.78
CA PHE A 148 -11.67 8.33 7.05
C PHE A 148 -12.72 8.27 8.17
N THR A 149 -12.45 8.94 9.30
CA THR A 149 -13.35 8.94 10.47
C THR A 149 -13.86 10.33 10.83
N GLY A 150 -13.28 11.38 10.25
CA GLY A 150 -13.60 12.77 10.59
C GLY A 150 -13.08 13.76 9.55
N GLY A 151 -13.00 15.04 9.93
CA GLY A 151 -12.54 16.10 9.01
C GLY A 151 -13.40 16.28 7.77
N GLY A 152 -14.70 15.94 7.85
CA GLY A 152 -15.63 16.01 6.71
C GLY A 152 -15.57 14.80 5.77
N ARG A 153 -14.72 13.82 6.03
CA ARG A 153 -14.57 12.58 5.24
C ARG A 153 -14.96 11.36 6.07
N ARG A 154 -15.58 10.37 5.43
CA ARG A 154 -15.92 9.07 6.05
C ARG A 154 -15.81 7.96 5.01
N GLY A 155 -15.34 6.79 5.44
CA GLY A 155 -15.22 5.61 4.58
C GLY A 155 -13.87 4.93 4.71
N TYR A 156 -13.66 3.95 3.86
CA TYR A 156 -12.41 3.19 3.79
C TYR A 156 -11.98 3.09 2.33
N ASP A 157 -10.70 3.26 2.08
CA ASP A 157 -10.11 3.14 0.75
C ASP A 157 -8.78 2.39 0.81
N VAL A 158 -8.55 1.53 -0.19
CA VAL A 158 -7.25 0.95 -0.47
C VAL A 158 -6.79 1.39 -1.84
N SER A 159 -5.53 1.77 -1.95
CA SER A 159 -4.95 2.24 -3.21
C SER A 159 -3.51 1.80 -3.37
N LEU A 160 -3.10 1.62 -4.61
CA LEU A 160 -1.72 1.40 -4.97
C LEU A 160 -0.99 2.75 -5.07
N ALA A 161 0.26 2.81 -4.61
CA ALA A 161 1.13 3.94 -4.87
C ALA A 161 1.51 4.03 -6.36
N ALA A 162 1.87 5.20 -6.82
CA ALA A 162 2.42 5.40 -8.17
C ALA A 162 3.90 5.02 -8.21
N SER A 163 4.30 4.20 -9.16
CA SER A 163 5.70 3.74 -9.33
C SER A 163 6.59 4.73 -10.09
N ALA A 164 6.04 5.85 -10.55
CA ALA A 164 6.77 6.91 -11.24
C ALA A 164 6.01 8.23 -11.14
N LEU A 165 6.74 9.34 -11.16
CA LEU A 165 6.17 10.66 -11.39
C LEU A 165 5.97 10.85 -12.90
N ARG A 166 4.83 11.41 -13.29
CA ARG A 166 4.49 11.71 -14.69
C ARG A 166 3.93 13.11 -14.80
N ASP A 167 4.20 13.76 -15.92
CA ASP A 167 3.66 15.10 -16.23
C ASP A 167 2.17 15.06 -16.61
N GLN A 168 1.66 13.88 -16.96
CA GLN A 168 0.26 13.63 -17.29
C GLN A 168 -0.21 12.32 -16.63
N TRP A 169 -1.40 12.38 -16.06
CA TRP A 169 -2.06 11.27 -15.33
C TRP A 169 -3.40 10.92 -15.97
#